data_955db74952b49f70162da83a156c7167
#
_entry.id   955db74952b49f70162da83a156c7167
#
_cell.length_a   1.000
_cell.length_b   1.000
_cell.length_c   1.000
_cell.angle_alpha   90.00
_cell.angle_beta   90.00
_cell.angle_gamma   90.00
#
_symmetry.space_group_name_H-M   'P 1'
#
loop_
_entity.id
_entity.type
_entity.pdbx_description
1 polymer ?
#
loop_
_entity_poly.entity_id
_entity_poly.type
_entity_poly.pdbx_seq_one_letter_code
_entity_poly.pdbx_strand_id
1 'polypeptide(L)'
;MSNVVHIASVCTIVPAIPMRQPCTLWLCNFQIQLLSENYLKQVYYFPEAVDSSPGSFDRLVTSLKVSLSQVLVPYYPIAGRPRIAGLDRPVLECNDQGVEFVVAFTNVSFHDWGDSMKHCSIEHELNPAQKEITDHENFPQLKVQASPETLR
;
A
#
# COMPACT_ATOMS: atom_id res chain seq x y z
N MET A 1 -12.99 -8.39 22.09
CA MET A 1 -12.51 -9.42 21.16
C MET A 1 -11.57 -8.73 20.22
N SER A 2 -10.30 -9.11 20.22
CA SER A 2 -9.31 -8.46 19.33
C SER A 2 -9.66 -8.81 17.88
N ASN A 3 -9.94 -7.82 17.07
CA ASN A 3 -10.11 -7.99 15.64
C ASN A 3 -8.76 -8.37 15.06
N VAL A 4 -8.64 -9.62 14.61
CA VAL A 4 -7.38 -10.11 14.06
C VAL A 4 -7.47 -10.02 12.54
N VAL A 5 -6.62 -9.17 11.96
CA VAL A 5 -6.36 -9.18 10.53
C VAL A 5 -5.24 -10.16 10.26
N HIS A 6 -5.49 -11.14 9.41
CA HIS A 6 -4.52 -12.15 9.03
C HIS A 6 -3.93 -11.83 7.67
N ILE A 7 -2.61 -11.63 7.62
CA ILE A 7 -1.90 -11.45 6.35
C ILE A 7 -1.76 -12.82 5.68
N ALA A 8 -2.32 -12.96 4.49
CA ALA A 8 -2.24 -14.18 3.68
C ALA A 8 -1.02 -14.17 2.76
N SER A 9 -0.72 -13.02 2.14
CA SER A 9 0.45 -12.88 1.29
C SER A 9 0.93 -11.44 1.21
N VAL A 10 2.23 -11.28 1.01
CA VAL A 10 2.87 -9.99 0.70
C VAL A 10 3.70 -10.18 -0.57
N CYS A 11 3.56 -9.28 -1.52
CA CYS A 11 4.36 -9.30 -2.73
C CYS A 11 4.73 -7.87 -3.16
N THR A 12 5.73 -7.75 -4.00
CA THR A 12 6.14 -6.48 -4.60
C THR A 12 5.57 -6.40 -6.01
N ILE A 13 4.91 -5.28 -6.32
CA ILE A 13 4.41 -4.96 -7.67
C ILE A 13 5.36 -3.95 -8.28
N VAL A 14 5.95 -4.32 -9.41
CA VAL A 14 6.84 -3.45 -10.20
C VAL A 14 6.10 -2.88 -11.41
N PRO A 15 6.60 -1.79 -12.02
CA PRO A 15 6.03 -1.26 -13.26
C PRO A 15 5.95 -2.32 -14.37
N ALA A 16 4.83 -2.33 -15.11
CA ALA A 16 4.61 -3.27 -16.22
C ALA A 16 5.65 -3.12 -17.34
N ILE A 17 6.19 -1.93 -17.50
CA ILE A 17 7.26 -1.61 -18.44
C ILE A 17 8.42 -1.05 -17.61
N PRO A 18 9.56 -1.76 -17.56
CA PRO A 18 10.72 -1.28 -16.82
C PRO A 18 11.24 0.05 -17.37
N MET A 19 11.75 0.88 -16.49
CA MET A 19 12.40 2.13 -16.86
C MET A 19 13.67 1.81 -17.67
N ARG A 20 13.87 2.53 -18.78
CA ARG A 20 15.06 2.34 -19.63
C ARG A 20 16.35 2.76 -18.92
N GLN A 21 16.27 3.82 -18.13
CA GLN A 21 17.39 4.35 -17.36
C GLN A 21 16.89 4.80 -15.99
N PRO A 22 17.44 4.26 -14.89
CA PRO A 22 17.18 4.78 -13.57
C PRO A 22 17.52 6.26 -13.47
N CYS A 23 16.76 7.01 -12.73
CA CYS A 23 17.01 8.43 -12.50
C CYS A 23 16.84 8.79 -11.03
N THR A 24 17.45 9.90 -10.65
CA THR A 24 17.35 10.45 -9.30
C THR A 24 16.56 11.75 -9.35
N LEU A 25 15.53 11.86 -8.52
CA LEU A 25 14.76 13.07 -8.35
C LEU A 25 15.17 13.77 -7.06
N TRP A 26 15.47 15.06 -7.17
CA TRP A 26 15.72 15.92 -6.02
C TRP A 26 14.40 16.33 -5.38
N LEU A 27 14.30 16.10 -4.07
CA LEU A 27 13.10 16.44 -3.33
C LEU A 27 13.15 17.88 -2.85
N CYS A 28 12.02 18.59 -2.97
CA CYS A 28 11.87 19.90 -2.35
C CYS A 28 11.67 19.78 -0.84
N ASN A 29 11.86 20.87 -0.10
CA ASN A 29 11.78 20.86 1.36
C ASN A 29 10.44 20.33 1.90
N PHE A 30 9.34 20.61 1.20
CA PHE A 30 8.02 20.09 1.58
C PHE A 30 7.94 18.55 1.42
N GLN A 31 8.49 18.01 0.33
CA GLN A 31 8.53 16.56 0.12
C GLN A 31 9.44 15.86 1.13
N ILE A 32 10.56 16.49 1.50
CA ILE A 32 11.46 15.97 2.54
C ILE A 32 10.75 15.89 3.89
N GLN A 33 9.96 16.91 4.23
CA GLN A 33 9.18 16.90 5.45
C GLN A 33 8.14 15.77 5.46
N LEU A 34 7.50 15.49 4.32
CA LEU A 34 6.54 14.39 4.19
C LEU A 34 7.19 13.00 4.32
N LEU A 35 8.46 12.86 3.96
CA LEU A 35 9.18 11.59 4.15
C LEU A 35 9.39 11.22 5.62
N SER A 36 9.42 12.21 6.52
CA SER A 36 9.54 11.98 7.96
C SER A 36 8.22 11.60 8.64
N GLU A 37 7.11 11.80 7.93
CA GLU A 37 5.79 11.44 8.41
C GLU A 37 5.48 9.97 8.08
N ASN A 38 4.62 9.37 8.90
CA ASN A 38 4.09 8.04 8.59
C ASN A 38 3.26 8.07 7.30
N TYR A 39 3.10 6.91 6.66
CA TYR A 39 2.23 6.79 5.48
C TYR A 39 0.85 7.42 5.72
N LEU A 40 0.40 8.22 4.75
CA LEU A 40 -0.99 8.64 4.69
C LEU A 40 -1.87 7.39 4.50
N LYS A 41 -2.78 7.16 5.42
CA LYS A 41 -3.68 6.02 5.39
C LYS A 41 -5.00 6.42 4.75
N GLN A 42 -5.46 5.62 3.81
CA GLN A 42 -6.79 5.76 3.22
C GLN A 42 -7.43 4.37 3.11
N VAL A 43 -8.67 4.26 3.51
CA VAL A 43 -9.46 3.04 3.39
C VAL A 43 -10.60 3.30 2.42
N TYR A 44 -10.72 2.45 1.42
CA TYR A 44 -11.81 2.47 0.46
C TYR A 44 -12.65 1.21 0.64
N TYR A 45 -13.95 1.39 0.73
CA TYR A 45 -14.88 0.30 0.86
C TYR A 45 -15.73 0.15 -0.41
N PHE A 46 -15.82 -1.08 -0.91
CA PHE A 46 -16.55 -1.42 -2.13
C PHE A 46 -17.51 -2.57 -1.83
N PRO A 47 -18.76 -2.28 -1.40
CA PRO A 47 -19.70 -3.29 -0.91
C PRO A 47 -20.08 -4.35 -1.96
N GLU A 48 -19.98 -4.03 -3.24
CA GLU A 48 -20.40 -4.89 -4.35
C GLU A 48 -19.23 -5.38 -5.24
N ALA A 49 -17.99 -5.15 -4.80
CA ALA A 49 -16.81 -5.46 -5.62
C ALA A 49 -16.56 -6.97 -5.78
N VAL A 50 -17.06 -7.77 -4.84
CA VAL A 50 -16.82 -9.22 -4.81
C VAL A 50 -18.19 -9.91 -4.78
N ASP A 51 -18.50 -10.66 -5.84
CA ASP A 51 -19.68 -11.52 -5.86
C ASP A 51 -19.43 -12.81 -5.02
N SER A 52 -20.49 -13.54 -4.71
CA SER A 52 -20.41 -14.77 -3.91
C SER A 52 -19.84 -15.96 -4.69
N SER A 53 -19.33 -15.75 -5.91
CA SER A 53 -18.77 -16.85 -6.70
C SER A 53 -17.39 -17.27 -6.21
N PRO A 54 -17.06 -18.56 -6.19
CA PRO A 54 -15.75 -19.05 -5.78
C PRO A 54 -14.63 -18.39 -6.58
N GLY A 55 -13.59 -17.88 -5.89
CA GLY A 55 -12.44 -17.25 -6.53
C GLY A 55 -12.68 -15.83 -7.07
N SER A 56 -13.83 -15.21 -6.78
CA SER A 56 -14.13 -13.83 -7.15
C SER A 56 -13.10 -12.85 -6.59
N PHE A 57 -12.76 -12.99 -5.31
CA PHE A 57 -11.74 -12.17 -4.66
C PHE A 57 -10.35 -12.37 -5.28
N ASP A 58 -9.95 -13.59 -5.62
CA ASP A 58 -8.65 -13.85 -6.25
C ASP A 58 -8.55 -13.21 -7.64
N ARG A 59 -9.65 -13.22 -8.40
CA ARG A 59 -9.72 -12.51 -9.69
C ARG A 59 -9.60 -11.00 -9.50
N LEU A 60 -10.28 -10.44 -8.49
CA LEU A 60 -10.17 -9.02 -8.15
C LEU A 60 -8.72 -8.67 -7.75
N VAL A 61 -8.11 -9.43 -6.87
CA VAL A 61 -6.70 -9.24 -6.45
C VAL A 61 -5.76 -9.28 -7.65
N THR A 62 -5.96 -10.23 -8.55
CA THR A 62 -5.14 -10.34 -9.77
C THR A 62 -5.32 -9.11 -10.66
N SER A 63 -6.55 -8.66 -10.86
CA SER A 63 -6.86 -7.47 -11.65
C SER A 63 -6.25 -6.20 -11.02
N LEU A 64 -6.34 -6.05 -9.70
CA LEU A 64 -5.72 -4.94 -8.99
C LEU A 64 -4.20 -4.93 -9.14
N LYS A 65 -3.54 -6.08 -9.02
CA LYS A 65 -2.08 -6.19 -9.21
C LYS A 65 -1.66 -5.78 -10.63
N VAL A 66 -2.39 -6.24 -11.64
CA VAL A 66 -2.13 -5.89 -13.05
C VAL A 66 -2.34 -4.38 -13.27
N SER A 67 -3.45 -3.84 -12.80
CA SER A 67 -3.75 -2.39 -12.93
C SER A 67 -2.71 -1.54 -12.21
N LEU A 68 -2.30 -1.94 -11.01
CA LEU A 68 -1.26 -1.24 -10.25
C LEU A 68 0.07 -1.25 -11.00
N SER A 69 0.49 -2.39 -11.55
CA SER A 69 1.69 -2.52 -12.37
C SER A 69 1.67 -1.57 -13.59
N GLN A 70 0.51 -1.42 -14.24
CA GLN A 70 0.33 -0.50 -15.36
C GLN A 70 0.38 0.97 -14.93
N VAL A 71 -0.26 1.32 -13.81
CA VAL A 71 -0.26 2.68 -13.25
C VAL A 71 1.15 3.11 -12.84
N LEU A 72 1.96 2.20 -12.35
CA LEU A 72 3.35 2.50 -11.98
C LEU A 72 4.23 2.92 -13.16
N VAL A 73 3.82 2.68 -14.41
CA VAL A 73 4.59 3.14 -15.59
C VAL A 73 4.61 4.67 -15.67
N PRO A 74 3.47 5.39 -15.75
CA PRO A 74 3.48 6.86 -15.73
C PRO A 74 3.82 7.44 -14.35
N TYR A 75 3.58 6.71 -13.26
CA TYR A 75 3.87 7.12 -11.88
C TYR A 75 5.13 6.44 -11.33
N TYR A 76 6.13 6.23 -12.18
CA TYR A 76 7.38 5.54 -11.84
C TYR A 76 8.08 6.03 -10.56
N PRO A 77 8.00 7.31 -10.14
CA PRO A 77 8.63 7.73 -8.89
C PRO A 77 8.09 6.98 -7.67
N ILE A 78 6.82 6.57 -7.68
CA ILE A 78 6.20 5.81 -6.57
C ILE A 78 6.83 4.41 -6.42
N ALA A 79 7.33 3.85 -7.53
CA ALA A 79 8.05 2.58 -7.52
C ALA A 79 9.54 2.72 -7.10
N GLY A 80 9.99 3.94 -6.83
CA GLY A 80 11.34 4.23 -6.38
C GLY A 80 11.54 4.05 -4.87
N ARG A 81 12.74 4.43 -4.41
CA ARG A 81 13.11 4.41 -2.99
C ARG A 81 13.73 5.74 -2.57
N PRO A 82 13.35 6.27 -1.40
CA PRO A 82 14.07 7.38 -0.82
C PRO A 82 15.46 6.94 -0.39
N ARG A 83 16.44 7.81 -0.59
CA ARG A 83 17.81 7.62 -0.20
C ARG A 83 18.41 8.94 0.28
N ILE A 84 19.43 8.87 1.13
CA ILE A 84 20.22 10.04 1.49
C ILE A 84 21.40 10.14 0.49
N ALA A 85 21.41 11.22 -0.29
CA ALA A 85 22.52 11.59 -1.14
C ALA A 85 23.50 12.51 -0.39
N GLY A 86 24.66 12.78 -0.97
CA GLY A 86 25.69 13.62 -0.36
C GLY A 86 25.14 14.91 0.28
N LEU A 87 25.78 15.34 1.38
CA LEU A 87 25.33 16.45 2.26
C LEU A 87 24.00 16.16 3.00
N ASP A 88 23.73 14.91 3.32
CA ASP A 88 22.57 14.45 4.08
C ASP A 88 21.22 14.90 3.50
N ARG A 89 21.13 15.11 2.19
CA ARG A 89 19.90 15.52 1.54
C ARG A 89 19.15 14.32 0.95
N PRO A 90 17.89 14.09 1.34
CA PRO A 90 17.06 13.05 0.76
C PRO A 90 16.81 13.27 -0.73
N VAL A 91 16.90 12.19 -1.48
CA VAL A 91 16.57 12.08 -2.90
C VAL A 91 15.67 10.89 -3.12
N LEU A 92 15.02 10.84 -4.26
CA LEU A 92 14.23 9.70 -4.67
C LEU A 92 14.94 8.99 -5.82
N GLU A 93 15.40 7.77 -5.58
CA GLU A 93 15.91 6.91 -6.64
C GLU A 93 14.76 6.20 -7.35
N CYS A 94 14.54 6.56 -8.60
CA CYS A 94 13.58 5.90 -9.48
C CYS A 94 14.27 4.71 -10.12
N ASN A 95 14.10 3.54 -9.52
CA ASN A 95 14.83 2.31 -9.84
C ASN A 95 13.94 1.07 -9.96
N ASP A 96 12.62 1.27 -10.13
CA ASP A 96 11.59 0.23 -10.31
C ASP A 96 11.55 -0.84 -9.22
N GLN A 97 11.98 -0.53 -8.00
CA GLN A 97 11.89 -1.48 -6.88
C GLN A 97 10.45 -1.82 -6.50
N GLY A 98 9.48 -1.04 -6.97
CA GLY A 98 8.08 -1.35 -6.86
C GLY A 98 7.44 -0.97 -5.53
N VAL A 99 6.18 -1.34 -5.37
CA VAL A 99 5.33 -1.06 -4.22
C VAL A 99 4.91 -2.35 -3.53
N GLU A 100 4.63 -2.28 -2.25
CA GLU A 100 4.19 -3.44 -1.47
C GLU A 100 2.69 -3.66 -1.65
N PHE A 101 2.30 -4.90 -1.96
CA PHE A 101 0.92 -5.33 -2.06
C PHE A 101 0.66 -6.46 -1.08
N VAL A 102 -0.30 -6.25 -0.19
CA VAL A 102 -0.68 -7.16 0.87
C VAL A 102 -2.08 -7.72 0.59
N VAL A 103 -2.23 -9.03 0.69
CA VAL A 103 -3.54 -9.68 0.75
C VAL A 103 -3.76 -10.09 2.20
N ALA A 104 -4.84 -9.62 2.78
CA ALA A 104 -5.18 -9.92 4.16
C ALA A 104 -6.64 -10.35 4.27
N PHE A 105 -6.97 -11.05 5.35
CA PHE A 105 -8.32 -11.44 5.68
C PHE A 105 -8.69 -10.91 7.07
N THR A 106 -9.93 -10.51 7.22
CA THR A 106 -10.48 -10.11 8.52
C THR A 106 -11.71 -10.96 8.83
N ASN A 107 -11.92 -11.24 10.10
CA ASN A 107 -13.11 -11.93 10.59
C ASN A 107 -14.23 -10.99 11.02
N VAL A 108 -14.10 -9.69 10.73
CA VAL A 108 -15.06 -8.66 11.09
C VAL A 108 -15.87 -8.26 9.86
N SER A 109 -17.19 -8.23 10.04
CA SER A 109 -18.12 -7.72 9.04
C SER A 109 -18.13 -6.18 9.04
N PHE A 110 -18.29 -5.58 7.87
CA PHE A 110 -18.47 -4.13 7.74
C PHE A 110 -19.69 -3.62 8.51
N HIS A 111 -20.74 -4.44 8.60
CA HIS A 111 -21.94 -4.09 9.38
C HIS A 111 -21.62 -3.93 10.87
N ASP A 112 -20.75 -4.78 11.41
CA ASP A 112 -20.28 -4.69 12.79
C ASP A 112 -19.36 -3.47 13.00
N TRP A 113 -18.84 -2.91 11.92
CA TRP A 113 -18.00 -1.70 11.92
C TRP A 113 -18.79 -0.40 11.84
N GLY A 114 -20.01 -0.43 11.31
CA GLY A 114 -20.78 0.78 11.00
C GLY A 114 -20.96 1.74 12.18
N ASP A 115 -21.06 1.22 13.40
CA ASP A 115 -21.11 2.01 14.63
C ASP A 115 -19.70 2.40 15.15
N SER A 116 -18.68 1.63 14.83
CA SER A 116 -17.28 1.86 15.24
C SER A 116 -16.53 2.81 14.30
N MET A 117 -17.00 3.04 13.08
CA MET A 117 -16.42 4.03 12.15
C MET A 117 -16.44 5.47 12.70
N LYS A 118 -17.25 5.73 13.72
CA LYS A 118 -17.25 7.02 14.44
C LYS A 118 -16.03 7.22 15.33
N HIS A 119 -15.20 6.19 15.53
CA HIS A 119 -14.00 6.24 16.34
C HIS A 119 -12.77 5.90 15.48
N CYS A 120 -11.82 6.82 15.39
CA CYS A 120 -10.55 6.75 14.63
C CYS A 120 -9.63 5.54 14.90
N SER A 121 -9.99 4.62 15.78
CA SER A 121 -9.15 3.48 16.19
C SER A 121 -9.10 2.32 15.19
N ILE A 122 -10.05 2.25 14.25
CA ILE A 122 -10.20 1.12 13.33
C ILE A 122 -9.08 1.08 12.26
N GLU A 123 -8.58 2.24 11.86
CA GLU A 123 -7.50 2.31 10.86
C GLU A 123 -6.24 1.58 11.32
N HIS A 124 -5.96 1.57 12.61
CA HIS A 124 -4.84 0.84 13.19
C HIS A 124 -5.05 -0.68 13.18
N GLU A 125 -6.28 -1.13 13.40
CA GLU A 125 -6.60 -2.56 13.44
C GLU A 125 -6.63 -3.19 12.05
N LEU A 126 -6.97 -2.40 11.02
CA LEU A 126 -7.05 -2.85 9.63
C LEU A 126 -5.70 -2.96 8.93
N ASN A 127 -4.67 -2.35 9.45
CA ASN A 127 -3.38 -2.31 8.78
C ASN A 127 -2.25 -2.87 9.67
N PRO A 128 -2.23 -4.19 9.88
CA PRO A 128 -1.18 -4.85 10.69
C PRO A 128 0.20 -4.78 10.01
N ALA A 129 0.26 -4.53 8.71
CA ALA A 129 1.51 -4.43 7.96
C ALA A 129 2.25 -3.11 8.18
N GLN A 130 1.70 -2.22 9.00
CA GLN A 130 2.36 -0.97 9.31
C GLN A 130 3.45 -1.17 10.36
N LYS A 131 4.64 -1.56 9.91
CA LYS A 131 5.85 -1.22 10.66
C LYS A 131 6.01 0.30 10.63
N GLU A 132 6.24 0.90 11.79
CA GLU A 132 6.79 2.26 11.84
C GLU A 132 8.00 2.32 10.90
N ILE A 133 8.09 3.37 10.12
CA ILE A 133 9.28 3.62 9.28
C ILE A 133 10.39 3.96 10.27
N THR A 134 11.11 2.95 10.72
CA THR A 134 12.26 3.11 11.61
C THR A 134 13.52 3.44 10.82
N ASP A 135 13.50 3.18 9.52
CA ASP A 135 14.57 3.50 8.59
C ASP A 135 14.02 4.46 7.53
N HIS A 136 14.51 5.69 7.51
CA HIS A 136 14.10 6.73 6.55
C HIS A 136 14.69 6.51 5.16
N GLU A 137 15.41 5.41 4.97
CA GLU A 137 15.97 5.00 3.69
C GLU A 137 15.33 3.69 3.20
N ASN A 138 15.29 3.53 1.89
CA ASN A 138 14.96 2.27 1.22
C ASN A 138 13.61 1.62 1.57
N PHE A 139 12.60 2.42 1.94
CA PHE A 139 11.24 1.90 2.17
C PHE A 139 10.35 2.08 0.93
N PRO A 140 9.36 1.19 0.69
CA PRO A 140 8.38 1.37 -0.38
C PRO A 140 7.52 2.59 -0.09
N GLN A 141 7.33 3.47 -1.09
CA GLN A 141 6.56 4.71 -0.91
C GLN A 141 5.05 4.49 -0.87
N LEU A 142 4.60 3.35 -1.37
CA LEU A 142 3.19 2.95 -1.37
C LEU A 142 3.05 1.52 -0.88
N LYS A 143 2.08 1.31 0.00
CA LYS A 143 1.59 -0.01 0.38
C LYS A 143 0.10 -0.07 0.07
N VAL A 144 -0.31 -1.13 -0.60
CA VAL A 144 -1.71 -1.41 -0.92
C VAL A 144 -2.11 -2.69 -0.22
N GLN A 145 -3.22 -2.66 0.50
CA GLN A 145 -3.79 -3.85 1.12
C GLN A 145 -5.18 -4.10 0.54
N ALA A 146 -5.42 -5.33 0.11
CA ALA A 146 -6.74 -5.81 -0.28
C ALA A 146 -7.23 -6.84 0.75
N SER A 147 -8.44 -6.63 1.26
CA SER A 147 -9.08 -7.54 2.21
C SER A 147 -10.53 -7.77 1.80
N PRO A 148 -10.97 -9.03 1.66
CA PRO A 148 -12.38 -9.31 1.46
C PRO A 148 -13.13 -9.12 2.76
N GLU A 149 -14.40 -8.75 2.66
CA GLU A 149 -15.33 -8.82 3.77
C GLU A 149 -15.66 -10.28 4.06
N THR A 150 -15.72 -10.67 5.33
CA THR A 150 -16.26 -11.97 5.69
C THR A 150 -17.80 -11.90 5.56
N LEU A 151 -18.32 -12.49 4.49
CA LEU A 151 -19.75 -12.72 4.37
C LEU A 151 -20.15 -13.74 5.44
N ARG A 152 -21.01 -13.32 6.37
CA ARG A 152 -21.73 -14.22 7.29
C ARG A 152 -23.08 -14.58 6.70
#